data_2517d4d00c435a3574f4a3a5d562b49b
#
_entry.id   2517d4d00c435a3574f4a3a5d562b49b
#
_cell.length_a   1.000
_cell.length_b   1.000
_cell.length_c   1.000
_cell.angle_alpha   90.00
_cell.angle_beta   90.00
_cell.angle_gamma   90.00
#
_symmetry.space_group_name_H-M   'P 1'
#
loop_
_entity.id
_entity.type
_entity.pdbx_description
1 polymer ?
#
loop_
_entity_poly.entity_id
_entity_poly.type
_entity_poly.pdbx_seq_one_letter_code
_entity_poly.pdbx_strand_id
1 'polypeptide(L)'
;MSFWGKVLIISVSVSTNTVFASGCNSEDWQTLLARQFAFETRYNQYTKEFNQVLSTYESQTLLSKHFTGEQVVELWAKYEQRFDTQLNSHMNTAYDISEVLLKQSYVVSTELEGARSLAQLWEAMAQDCEKAKLMRQSESALSHVKSSQSLSQDLNVLSEKFRQLSFRYRQEATMIDAARQSNERESVQSNEPLR
;
A
#
# COMPACT_ATOMS: atom_id res chain seq x y z
N MET A 1 71.26 16.89 9.38
CA MET A 1 70.26 15.98 8.80
C MET A 1 69.20 15.72 9.87
N SER A 2 68.04 16.41 9.72
CA SER A 2 66.97 16.46 10.74
C SER A 2 65.82 15.57 10.27
N PHE A 3 65.54 14.47 10.99
CA PHE A 3 64.39 13.56 10.78
C PHE A 3 63.19 14.10 11.56
N TRP A 4 62.23 14.66 10.87
CA TRP A 4 60.91 15.01 11.44
C TRP A 4 59.98 13.83 11.24
N GLY A 5 59.70 13.08 12.34
CA GLY A 5 58.67 12.05 12.42
C GLY A 5 57.28 12.70 12.42
N LYS A 6 56.45 12.44 11.42
CA LYS A 6 55.02 12.79 11.40
C LYS A 6 54.26 11.81 12.26
N VAL A 7 53.70 12.28 13.38
CA VAL A 7 52.75 11.53 14.21
C VAL A 7 51.37 11.64 13.55
N LEU A 8 50.83 10.52 13.07
CA LEU A 8 49.48 10.38 12.54
C LEU A 8 48.54 10.14 13.72
N ILE A 9 47.76 11.15 14.11
CA ILE A 9 46.67 11.00 15.09
C ILE A 9 45.47 10.42 14.37
N ILE A 10 45.15 9.15 14.61
CA ILE A 10 43.93 8.51 14.16
C ILE A 10 42.82 8.86 15.15
N SER A 11 41.94 9.77 14.74
CA SER A 11 40.74 10.11 15.50
C SER A 11 39.71 9.03 15.29
N VAL A 12 39.54 8.15 16.28
CA VAL A 12 38.46 7.18 16.33
C VAL A 12 37.18 7.92 16.72
N SER A 13 36.31 8.19 15.75
CA SER A 13 34.97 8.71 16.01
C SER A 13 34.11 7.60 16.57
N VAL A 14 33.95 7.56 17.89
CA VAL A 14 32.97 6.70 18.55
C VAL A 14 31.59 7.28 18.26
N SER A 15 30.87 6.69 17.29
CA SER A 15 29.46 6.96 17.08
C SER A 15 28.70 6.42 18.28
N THR A 16 28.42 7.26 19.25
CA THR A 16 27.51 6.95 20.34
C THR A 16 26.11 6.82 19.74
N ASN A 17 25.67 5.59 19.48
CA ASN A 17 24.25 5.29 19.35
C ASN A 17 23.62 5.71 20.68
N THR A 18 22.98 6.85 20.73
CA THR A 18 22.11 7.23 21.82
C THR A 18 20.92 6.27 21.79
N VAL A 19 21.05 5.18 22.52
CA VAL A 19 19.91 4.42 22.98
C VAL A 19 19.12 5.42 23.81
N PHE A 20 18.01 5.89 23.28
CA PHE A 20 17.04 6.64 24.07
C PHE A 20 16.60 5.69 25.18
N ALA A 21 17.12 5.88 26.37
CA ALA A 21 16.56 5.28 27.56
C ALA A 21 15.20 5.95 27.75
N SER A 22 14.15 5.35 27.17
CA SER A 22 12.78 5.80 27.40
C SER A 22 12.49 5.50 28.86
N GLY A 23 12.54 6.54 29.71
CA GLY A 23 12.06 6.44 31.07
C GLY A 23 10.55 6.51 31.09
N CYS A 24 9.89 5.97 32.14
CA CYS A 24 8.47 6.19 32.35
C CYS A 24 8.19 7.64 32.75
N ASN A 25 8.37 8.56 31.81
CA ASN A 25 8.19 10.00 31.99
C ASN A 25 7.09 10.56 31.07
N SER A 26 6.62 11.74 31.41
CA SER A 26 5.50 12.38 30.71
C SER A 26 5.84 12.80 29.26
N GLU A 27 7.09 13.18 28.98
CA GLU A 27 7.49 13.68 27.66
C GLU A 27 7.53 12.54 26.64
N ASP A 28 8.18 11.42 26.98
CA ASP A 28 8.22 10.24 26.12
C ASP A 28 6.82 9.66 25.92
N TRP A 29 5.99 9.66 26.96
CA TRP A 29 4.60 9.24 26.87
C TRP A 29 3.79 10.06 25.86
N GLN A 30 3.87 11.39 25.94
CA GLN A 30 3.18 12.28 24.99
C GLN A 30 3.68 12.10 23.56
N THR A 31 4.97 11.88 23.40
CA THR A 31 5.57 11.61 22.09
C THR A 31 5.02 10.33 21.46
N LEU A 32 4.90 9.26 22.24
CA LEU A 32 4.32 7.99 21.74
C LEU A 32 2.84 8.14 21.43
N LEU A 33 2.07 8.83 22.26
CA LEU A 33 0.65 9.12 21.97
C LEU A 33 0.47 9.92 20.67
N ALA A 34 1.30 10.95 20.46
CA ALA A 34 1.23 11.75 19.23
C ALA A 34 1.54 10.90 17.99
N ARG A 35 2.54 9.99 18.07
CA ARG A 35 2.84 9.05 16.99
C ARG A 35 1.68 8.10 16.74
N GLN A 36 1.09 7.54 17.78
CA GLN A 36 -0.04 6.62 17.64
C GLN A 36 -1.22 7.33 16.96
N PHE A 37 -1.59 8.52 17.44
CA PHE A 37 -2.65 9.32 16.83
C PHE A 37 -2.39 9.63 15.35
N ALA A 38 -1.14 9.93 14.99
CA ALA A 38 -0.77 10.17 13.60
C ALA A 38 -0.95 8.92 12.72
N PHE A 39 -0.60 7.71 13.21
CA PHE A 39 -0.83 6.46 12.48
C PHE A 39 -2.32 6.15 12.34
N GLU A 40 -3.10 6.28 13.41
CA GLU A 40 -4.55 6.06 13.39
C GLU A 40 -5.26 7.03 12.42
N THR A 41 -4.83 8.29 12.39
CA THR A 41 -5.36 9.29 11.47
C THR A 41 -5.11 8.90 10.02
N ARG A 42 -3.88 8.48 9.68
CA ARG A 42 -3.55 8.02 8.31
C ARG A 42 -4.32 6.74 7.94
N TYR A 43 -4.41 5.78 8.84
CA TYR A 43 -5.21 4.58 8.62
C TYR A 43 -6.67 4.90 8.30
N ASN A 44 -7.29 5.80 9.08
CA ASN A 44 -8.67 6.23 8.85
C ASN A 44 -8.83 6.93 7.50
N GLN A 45 -7.85 7.72 7.07
CA GLN A 45 -7.83 8.34 5.75
C GLN A 45 -7.75 7.29 4.65
N TYR A 46 -6.82 6.33 4.71
CA TYR A 46 -6.71 5.25 3.72
C TYR A 46 -7.96 4.39 3.66
N THR A 47 -8.58 4.11 4.80
CA THR A 47 -9.85 3.37 4.87
C THR A 47 -10.98 4.12 4.16
N LYS A 48 -11.07 5.43 4.37
CA LYS A 48 -12.05 6.28 3.68
C LYS A 48 -11.83 6.27 2.17
N GLU A 49 -10.59 6.43 1.72
CA GLU A 49 -10.22 6.38 0.30
C GLU A 49 -10.56 5.02 -0.33
N PHE A 50 -10.22 3.92 0.36
CA PHE A 50 -10.58 2.58 -0.09
C PHE A 50 -12.09 2.40 -0.25
N ASN A 51 -12.88 2.81 0.75
CA ASN A 51 -14.33 2.67 0.72
C ASN A 51 -14.97 3.49 -0.40
N GLN A 52 -14.44 4.66 -0.72
CA GLN A 52 -14.90 5.47 -1.87
C GLN A 52 -14.66 4.75 -3.20
N VAL A 53 -13.45 4.20 -3.39
CA VAL A 53 -13.13 3.47 -4.63
C VAL A 53 -13.91 2.16 -4.72
N LEU A 54 -14.10 1.45 -3.61
CA LEU A 54 -14.89 0.23 -3.56
C LEU A 54 -16.36 0.51 -3.95
N SER A 55 -16.96 1.56 -3.40
CA SER A 55 -18.32 1.97 -3.76
C SER A 55 -18.43 2.31 -5.26
N THR A 56 -17.42 2.99 -5.84
CA THR A 56 -17.36 3.25 -7.28
C THR A 56 -17.29 1.94 -8.06
N TYR A 57 -16.42 1.00 -7.66
CA TYR A 57 -16.29 -0.31 -8.30
C TYR A 57 -17.61 -1.10 -8.26
N GLU A 58 -18.31 -1.08 -7.14
CA GLU A 58 -19.57 -1.79 -6.96
C GLU A 58 -20.69 -1.25 -7.87
N SER A 59 -20.71 0.08 -8.06
CA SER A 59 -21.69 0.75 -8.91
C SER A 59 -21.37 0.71 -10.41
N GLN A 60 -20.11 0.41 -10.78
CA GLN A 60 -19.70 0.34 -12.19
C GLN A 60 -20.16 -0.95 -12.87
N THR A 61 -20.63 -0.80 -14.11
CA THR A 61 -20.89 -1.91 -15.03
C THR A 61 -19.58 -2.31 -15.71
N LEU A 62 -18.84 -3.24 -15.12
CA LEU A 62 -17.64 -3.81 -15.73
C LEU A 62 -18.04 -5.00 -16.61
N LEU A 63 -17.41 -5.13 -17.79
CA LEU A 63 -17.68 -6.25 -18.71
C LEU A 63 -17.33 -7.58 -18.07
N SER A 64 -16.23 -7.66 -17.33
CA SER A 64 -15.79 -8.87 -16.63
C SER A 64 -16.76 -9.39 -15.56
N LYS A 65 -17.73 -8.58 -15.13
CA LYS A 65 -18.80 -9.01 -14.22
C LYS A 65 -19.93 -9.75 -14.94
N HIS A 66 -20.08 -9.57 -16.27
CA HIS A 66 -21.26 -9.99 -17.03
C HIS A 66 -20.91 -10.86 -18.24
N PHE A 67 -19.69 -10.79 -18.75
CA PHE A 67 -19.25 -11.43 -19.98
C PHE A 67 -17.99 -12.26 -19.77
N THR A 68 -17.86 -13.35 -20.50
CA THR A 68 -16.58 -14.07 -20.66
C THR A 68 -15.67 -13.34 -21.65
N GLY A 69 -14.38 -13.65 -21.67
CA GLY A 69 -13.44 -13.10 -22.65
C GLY A 69 -13.88 -13.36 -24.09
N GLU A 70 -14.38 -14.57 -24.39
CA GLU A 70 -14.90 -14.95 -25.72
C GLU A 70 -16.09 -14.09 -26.13
N GLN A 71 -17.03 -13.86 -25.22
CA GLN A 71 -18.19 -12.98 -25.47
C GLN A 71 -17.76 -11.52 -25.71
N VAL A 72 -16.68 -11.05 -25.08
CA VAL A 72 -16.15 -9.71 -25.34
C VAL A 72 -15.48 -9.65 -26.71
N VAL A 73 -14.78 -10.71 -27.15
CA VAL A 73 -14.25 -10.81 -28.52
C VAL A 73 -15.38 -10.73 -29.55
N GLU A 74 -16.45 -11.50 -29.38
CA GLU A 74 -17.63 -11.46 -30.26
C GLU A 74 -18.31 -10.09 -30.28
N LEU A 75 -18.42 -9.46 -29.07
CA LEU A 75 -19.00 -8.12 -28.95
C LEU A 75 -18.16 -7.09 -29.73
N TRP A 76 -16.82 -7.18 -29.61
CA TRP A 76 -15.90 -6.30 -30.33
C TRP A 76 -16.03 -6.48 -31.84
N ALA A 77 -15.93 -7.71 -32.34
CA ALA A 77 -16.04 -8.02 -33.76
C ALA A 77 -17.37 -7.52 -34.40
N LYS A 78 -18.47 -7.65 -33.66
CA LYS A 78 -19.79 -7.25 -34.14
C LYS A 78 -20.03 -5.74 -34.17
N TYR A 79 -19.39 -5.00 -33.28
CA TYR A 79 -19.69 -3.59 -33.02
C TYR A 79 -18.44 -2.68 -33.07
N GLU A 80 -17.32 -3.17 -33.62
CA GLU A 80 -16.03 -2.46 -33.65
C GLU A 80 -16.14 -1.00 -34.04
N GLN A 81 -16.78 -0.69 -35.19
CA GLN A 81 -16.91 0.67 -35.69
C GLN A 81 -17.74 1.60 -34.78
N ARG A 82 -18.60 1.04 -33.96
CA ARG A 82 -19.53 1.82 -33.13
C ARG A 82 -19.03 2.05 -31.72
N PHE A 83 -18.29 1.09 -31.14
CA PHE A 83 -17.91 1.09 -29.74
C PHE A 83 -16.39 1.09 -29.50
N ASP A 84 -15.59 1.04 -30.56
CA ASP A 84 -14.12 0.99 -30.45
C ASP A 84 -13.56 2.06 -29.52
N THR A 85 -13.92 3.33 -29.75
CA THR A 85 -13.47 4.45 -28.90
C THR A 85 -13.90 4.29 -27.44
N GLN A 86 -15.11 3.78 -27.19
CA GLN A 86 -15.64 3.61 -25.85
C GLN A 86 -14.98 2.46 -25.12
N LEU A 87 -14.76 1.32 -25.81
CA LEU A 87 -14.08 0.17 -25.24
C LEU A 87 -12.60 0.47 -24.96
N ASN A 88 -11.92 1.15 -25.87
CA ASN A 88 -10.53 1.59 -25.66
C ASN A 88 -10.43 2.57 -24.48
N SER A 89 -11.35 3.53 -24.37
CA SER A 89 -11.39 4.46 -23.24
C SER A 89 -11.66 3.74 -21.93
N HIS A 90 -12.58 2.76 -21.92
CA HIS A 90 -12.87 1.95 -20.74
C HIS A 90 -11.68 1.10 -20.31
N MET A 91 -11.01 0.46 -21.26
CA MET A 91 -9.79 -0.32 -21.05
C MET A 91 -8.68 0.52 -20.42
N ASN A 92 -8.37 1.69 -21.02
CA ASN A 92 -7.33 2.58 -20.51
C ASN A 92 -7.67 3.09 -19.11
N THR A 93 -8.92 3.49 -18.87
CA THR A 93 -9.38 3.91 -17.54
C THR A 93 -9.23 2.79 -16.51
N ALA A 94 -9.53 1.54 -16.87
CA ALA A 94 -9.37 0.41 -15.97
C ALA A 94 -7.88 0.11 -15.67
N TYR A 95 -6.98 0.25 -16.64
CA TYR A 95 -5.55 0.17 -16.40
C TYR A 95 -5.07 1.27 -15.45
N ASP A 96 -5.44 2.53 -15.70
CA ASP A 96 -5.05 3.66 -14.87
C ASP A 96 -5.51 3.49 -13.42
N ILE A 97 -6.77 3.10 -13.20
CA ILE A 97 -7.30 2.81 -11.87
C ILE A 97 -6.52 1.66 -11.21
N SER A 98 -6.24 0.58 -11.95
CA SER A 98 -5.45 -0.54 -11.44
C SER A 98 -4.09 -0.09 -10.94
N GLU A 99 -3.37 0.74 -11.69
CA GLU A 99 -2.05 1.24 -11.31
C GLU A 99 -2.09 2.16 -10.08
N VAL A 100 -3.07 3.05 -10.02
CA VAL A 100 -3.28 3.92 -8.85
C VAL A 100 -3.55 3.10 -7.60
N LEU A 101 -4.41 2.08 -7.67
CA LEU A 101 -4.73 1.21 -6.55
C LEU A 101 -3.54 0.35 -6.11
N LEU A 102 -2.75 -0.16 -7.06
CA LEU A 102 -1.53 -0.89 -6.74
C LEU A 102 -0.52 0.01 -6.02
N LYS A 103 -0.33 1.23 -6.50
CA LYS A 103 0.52 2.22 -5.84
C LYS A 103 0.02 2.53 -4.43
N GLN A 104 -1.29 2.70 -4.24
CA GLN A 104 -1.88 2.94 -2.93
C GLN A 104 -1.67 1.75 -1.97
N SER A 105 -1.77 0.51 -2.47
CA SER A 105 -1.41 -0.68 -1.69
C SER A 105 0.03 -0.60 -1.15
N TYR A 106 1.00 -0.19 -1.97
CA TYR A 106 2.39 -0.01 -1.52
C TYR A 106 2.50 1.12 -0.49
N VAL A 107 1.85 2.25 -0.69
CA VAL A 107 1.86 3.37 0.27
C VAL A 107 1.35 2.90 1.63
N VAL A 108 0.22 2.20 1.68
CA VAL A 108 -0.31 1.65 2.94
C VAL A 108 0.65 0.64 3.56
N SER A 109 1.30 -0.21 2.75
CA SER A 109 2.24 -1.21 3.26
C SER A 109 3.49 -0.60 3.90
N THR A 110 3.92 0.60 3.49
CA THR A 110 5.08 1.27 4.11
C THR A 110 4.82 1.70 5.55
N GLU A 111 3.56 1.84 5.96
CA GLU A 111 3.21 2.18 7.34
C GLU A 111 3.33 1.01 8.33
N LEU A 112 3.37 -0.24 7.83
CA LEU A 112 3.40 -1.46 8.66
C LEU A 112 4.57 -1.49 9.63
N GLU A 113 5.77 -1.18 9.15
CA GLU A 113 6.96 -1.22 9.97
C GLU A 113 6.94 -0.12 11.05
N GLY A 114 6.42 1.05 10.70
CA GLY A 114 6.21 2.14 11.65
C GLY A 114 5.24 1.77 12.79
N ALA A 115 4.14 1.09 12.46
CA ALA A 115 3.17 0.61 13.45
C ALA A 115 3.75 -0.48 14.35
N ARG A 116 4.55 -1.41 13.80
CA ARG A 116 5.28 -2.43 14.57
C ARG A 116 6.30 -1.82 15.51
N SER A 117 7.10 -0.88 15.00
CA SER A 117 8.07 -0.13 15.80
C SER A 117 7.39 0.64 16.94
N LEU A 118 6.21 1.21 16.69
CA LEU A 118 5.44 1.88 17.74
C LEU A 118 5.00 0.91 18.84
N ALA A 119 4.56 -0.30 18.50
CA ALA A 119 4.24 -1.33 19.47
C ALA A 119 5.44 -1.70 20.35
N GLN A 120 6.64 -1.83 19.76
CA GLN A 120 7.88 -2.09 20.52
C GLN A 120 8.25 -0.94 21.45
N LEU A 121 8.05 0.30 21.03
CA LEU A 121 8.30 1.47 21.88
C LEU A 121 7.33 1.54 23.06
N TRP A 122 6.07 1.21 22.86
CA TRP A 122 5.10 1.09 23.95
C TRP A 122 5.43 -0.04 24.90
N GLU A 123 5.96 -1.18 24.39
CA GLU A 123 6.42 -2.29 25.23
C GLU A 123 7.61 -1.88 26.10
N ALA A 124 8.59 -1.17 25.54
CA ALA A 124 9.71 -0.62 26.30
C ALA A 124 9.21 0.36 27.38
N MET A 125 8.26 1.24 27.06
CA MET A 125 7.63 2.14 28.01
C MET A 125 6.95 1.37 29.14
N ALA A 126 6.23 0.29 28.84
CA ALA A 126 5.58 -0.54 29.86
C ALA A 126 6.60 -1.14 30.84
N GLN A 127 7.72 -1.67 30.32
CA GLN A 127 8.79 -2.24 31.14
C GLN A 127 9.45 -1.19 32.03
N ASP A 128 9.70 0.01 31.51
CA ASP A 128 10.32 1.10 32.29
C ASP A 128 9.36 1.62 33.38
N CYS A 129 8.06 1.69 33.09
CA CYS A 129 7.05 2.00 34.11
C CYS A 129 6.99 0.93 35.20
N GLU A 130 7.10 -0.35 34.84
CA GLU A 130 7.12 -1.45 35.80
C GLU A 130 8.35 -1.39 36.72
N LYS A 131 9.56 -1.16 36.16
CA LYS A 131 10.79 -0.94 36.94
C LYS A 131 10.67 0.23 37.92
N ALA A 132 9.97 1.29 37.49
CA ALA A 132 9.67 2.44 38.33
C ALA A 132 8.52 2.19 39.34
N LYS A 133 7.93 1.00 39.37
CA LYS A 133 6.78 0.61 40.22
C LYS A 133 5.50 1.43 39.91
N LEU A 134 5.38 1.94 38.72
CA LEU A 134 4.22 2.69 38.21
C LEU A 134 3.28 1.72 37.45
N MET A 135 2.64 0.79 38.17
CA MET A 135 1.89 -0.34 37.60
C MET A 135 0.74 0.11 36.70
N ARG A 136 0.01 1.17 37.05
CA ARG A 136 -1.11 1.66 36.22
C ARG A 136 -0.62 2.18 34.87
N GLN A 137 0.52 2.87 34.85
CA GLN A 137 1.15 3.37 33.64
C GLN A 137 1.66 2.21 32.77
N SER A 138 2.26 1.18 33.41
CA SER A 138 2.67 -0.04 32.72
C SER A 138 1.48 -0.73 32.03
N GLU A 139 0.37 -0.94 32.75
CA GLU A 139 -0.84 -1.54 32.18
C GLU A 139 -1.42 -0.71 31.03
N SER A 140 -1.44 0.62 31.18
CA SER A 140 -1.86 1.52 30.11
C SER A 140 -0.97 1.43 28.88
N ALA A 141 0.37 1.39 29.05
CA ALA A 141 1.29 1.20 27.94
C ALA A 141 1.08 -0.14 27.23
N LEU A 142 0.83 -1.23 27.97
CA LEU A 142 0.48 -2.53 27.38
C LEU A 142 -0.82 -2.51 26.57
N SER A 143 -1.78 -1.66 26.95
CA SER A 143 -2.98 -1.44 26.15
C SER A 143 -2.62 -0.79 24.79
N HIS A 144 -1.71 0.18 24.80
CA HIS A 144 -1.21 0.81 23.56
C HIS A 144 -0.40 -0.15 22.70
N VAL A 145 0.34 -1.09 23.29
CA VAL A 145 0.99 -2.19 22.54
C VAL A 145 -0.06 -2.94 21.72
N LYS A 146 -1.14 -3.39 22.34
CA LYS A 146 -2.22 -4.13 21.66
C LYS A 146 -2.85 -3.31 20.54
N SER A 147 -3.15 -2.03 20.80
CA SER A 147 -3.71 -1.13 19.78
C SER A 147 -2.77 -0.96 18.58
N SER A 148 -1.47 -0.79 18.82
CA SER A 148 -0.48 -0.65 17.74
C SER A 148 -0.28 -1.94 16.95
N GLN A 149 -0.36 -3.11 17.61
CA GLN A 149 -0.33 -4.41 16.94
C GLN A 149 -1.57 -4.62 16.07
N SER A 150 -2.77 -4.29 16.58
CA SER A 150 -4.01 -4.33 15.81
C SER A 150 -3.95 -3.40 14.60
N LEU A 151 -3.48 -2.17 14.79
CA LEU A 151 -3.30 -1.22 13.70
C LEU A 151 -2.36 -1.75 12.61
N SER A 152 -1.26 -2.42 12.98
CA SER A 152 -0.37 -3.06 12.00
C SER A 152 -1.08 -4.16 11.21
N GLN A 153 -1.92 -4.98 11.86
CA GLN A 153 -2.72 -6.00 11.18
C GLN A 153 -3.74 -5.38 10.24
N ASP A 154 -4.44 -4.35 10.70
CA ASP A 154 -5.45 -3.64 9.91
C ASP A 154 -4.85 -2.95 8.68
N LEU A 155 -3.67 -2.33 8.80
CA LEU A 155 -2.91 -1.78 7.67
C LEU A 155 -2.54 -2.85 6.65
N ASN A 156 -2.11 -4.02 7.11
CA ASN A 156 -1.80 -5.13 6.21
C ASN A 156 -3.03 -5.61 5.44
N VAL A 157 -4.17 -5.78 6.13
CA VAL A 157 -5.44 -6.15 5.51
C VAL A 157 -5.89 -5.10 4.50
N LEU A 158 -5.76 -3.82 4.84
CA LEU A 158 -6.15 -2.72 3.96
C LEU A 158 -5.26 -2.65 2.71
N SER A 159 -3.94 -2.81 2.86
CA SER A 159 -3.00 -2.91 1.74
C SER A 159 -3.41 -4.04 0.78
N GLU A 160 -3.73 -5.21 1.31
CA GLU A 160 -4.17 -6.35 0.51
C GLU A 160 -5.50 -6.08 -0.21
N LYS A 161 -6.46 -5.41 0.44
CA LYS A 161 -7.73 -5.02 -0.19
C LYS A 161 -7.52 -4.08 -1.39
N PHE A 162 -6.63 -3.09 -1.28
CA PHE A 162 -6.24 -2.23 -2.40
C PHE A 162 -5.65 -3.05 -3.54
N ARG A 163 -4.75 -4.00 -3.24
CA ARG A 163 -4.12 -4.87 -4.23
C ARG A 163 -5.13 -5.76 -4.95
N GLN A 164 -6.08 -6.34 -4.22
CA GLN A 164 -7.14 -7.16 -4.79
C GLN A 164 -8.06 -6.36 -5.71
N LEU A 165 -8.41 -5.13 -5.32
CA LEU A 165 -9.23 -4.25 -6.15
C LEU A 165 -8.48 -3.81 -7.41
N SER A 166 -7.17 -3.50 -7.29
CA SER A 166 -6.28 -3.25 -8.44
C SER A 166 -6.31 -4.41 -9.43
N PHE A 167 -6.18 -5.65 -8.92
CA PHE A 167 -6.22 -6.85 -9.76
C PHE A 167 -7.52 -6.99 -10.54
N ARG A 168 -8.67 -6.69 -9.91
CA ARG A 168 -9.99 -6.75 -10.59
C ARG A 168 -10.10 -5.75 -11.74
N TYR A 169 -9.63 -4.52 -11.56
CA TYR A 169 -9.57 -3.53 -12.65
C TYR A 169 -8.60 -3.95 -13.75
N ARG A 170 -7.47 -4.56 -13.39
CA ARG A 170 -6.52 -5.08 -14.36
C ARG A 170 -7.09 -6.24 -15.17
N GLN A 171 -7.87 -7.13 -14.55
CA GLN A 171 -8.57 -8.19 -15.27
C GLN A 171 -9.55 -7.61 -16.29
N GLU A 172 -10.32 -6.59 -15.92
CA GLU A 172 -11.21 -5.87 -16.84
C GLU A 172 -10.47 -5.36 -18.06
N ALA A 173 -9.40 -4.58 -17.82
CA ALA A 173 -8.60 -4.01 -18.90
C ALA A 173 -7.96 -5.06 -19.79
N THR A 174 -7.38 -6.12 -19.20
CA THR A 174 -6.72 -7.19 -19.94
C THR A 174 -7.70 -7.98 -20.81
N MET A 175 -8.92 -8.22 -20.34
CA MET A 175 -9.95 -8.90 -21.10
C MET A 175 -10.35 -8.09 -22.35
N ILE A 176 -10.50 -6.78 -22.21
CA ILE A 176 -10.83 -5.88 -23.34
C ILE A 176 -9.67 -5.82 -24.33
N ASP A 177 -8.43 -5.70 -23.83
CA ASP A 177 -7.23 -5.66 -24.67
C ASP A 177 -7.03 -6.95 -25.47
N ALA A 178 -7.27 -8.12 -24.85
CA ALA A 178 -7.23 -9.42 -25.54
C ALA A 178 -8.27 -9.51 -26.66
N ALA A 179 -9.47 -8.99 -26.44
CA ALA A 179 -10.51 -8.92 -27.46
C ALA A 179 -10.11 -8.01 -28.63
N ARG A 180 -9.56 -6.82 -28.35
CA ARG A 180 -9.03 -5.91 -29.35
C ARG A 180 -7.96 -6.58 -30.20
N GLN A 181 -6.95 -7.17 -29.57
CA GLN A 181 -5.86 -7.85 -30.28
C GLN A 181 -6.32 -9.05 -31.14
N SER A 182 -7.34 -9.78 -30.70
CA SER A 182 -7.93 -10.89 -31.48
C SER A 182 -8.56 -10.37 -32.77
N ASN A 183 -9.35 -9.32 -32.69
CA ASN A 183 -9.99 -8.71 -33.86
C ASN A 183 -8.99 -8.07 -34.84
N GLU A 184 -7.93 -7.42 -34.33
CA GLU A 184 -6.85 -6.87 -35.16
C GLU A 184 -6.15 -7.97 -35.98
N ARG A 185 -5.90 -9.16 -35.39
CA ARG A 185 -5.27 -10.31 -36.08
C ARG A 185 -6.19 -10.87 -37.18
N GLU A 186 -7.47 -11.03 -36.89
CA GLU A 186 -8.46 -11.54 -37.87
C GLU A 186 -8.59 -10.59 -39.06
N SER A 187 -8.61 -9.28 -38.83
CA SER A 187 -8.69 -8.26 -39.89
C SER A 187 -7.45 -8.26 -40.80
N VAL A 188 -6.28 -8.52 -40.26
CA VAL A 188 -5.03 -8.63 -41.03
C VAL A 188 -5.05 -9.90 -41.91
N GLN A 189 -5.49 -11.05 -41.35
CA GLN A 189 -5.56 -12.32 -42.09
C GLN A 189 -6.58 -12.28 -43.21
N SER A 190 -7.71 -11.61 -43.02
CA SER A 190 -8.77 -11.49 -44.04
C SER A 190 -8.39 -10.58 -45.22
N ASN A 191 -7.42 -9.70 -45.03
CA ASN A 191 -6.93 -8.75 -46.05
C ASN A 191 -5.69 -9.27 -46.81
N GLU A 192 -5.17 -10.48 -46.52
CA GLU A 192 -4.05 -11.04 -47.25
C GLU A 192 -4.54 -11.63 -48.59
N PRO A 193 -4.08 -11.10 -49.76
CA PRO A 193 -4.55 -11.58 -51.04
C PRO A 193 -4.10 -13.04 -51.24
N LEU A 194 -5.08 -13.90 -51.59
CA LEU A 194 -4.80 -15.27 -52.04
C LEU A 194 -3.71 -15.24 -53.17
N ARG A 195 -2.53 -15.73 -52.86
CA ARG A 195 -1.48 -15.94 -53.82
C ARG A 195 -1.63 -17.25 -54.52
#